data_eb45620f2dd083a99cf25ccb8edfba00
#
_entry.id   eb45620f2dd083a99cf25ccb8edfba00
#
_cell.length_a   1.000
_cell.length_b   1.000
_cell.length_c   1.000
_cell.angle_alpha   90.00
_cell.angle_beta   90.00
_cell.angle_gamma   90.00
#
_symmetry.space_group_name_H-M   'P 1'
#
loop_
_entity.id
_entity.type
_entity.pdbx_description
1 polymer ?
#
loop_
_entity_poly.entity_id
_entity_poly.type
_entity_poly.pdbx_seq_one_letter_code
_entity_poly.pdbx_strand_id
1 'polypeptide(L)'
;MNEPHPHHPLPPHPAPPFLELGTHQAPKHGHPVCGDAVFRRRLRVSGRTLCVLADGLGSGVKANVLSTLTGAMALTFVSEDMDIEQAARVIMDTLPVCRERGLGYSTFTILDASPDGRLRVIEHDNPPALLLHSDGAVVPLHKQPLRVPPPADGNGEGCTLLACDVRTHENDRLILVSDGVTQAGMGRPGTPLGWGLGALHAFIRNLVTAVPTMAARDLARRVVEEAVRRDGGQPRDDTSCAVLYVRRPRRLLVVTGPPFVRENDRLLADSIVHFPGEVAICGGTTAVIAARELHRPLTADLEHLDEDLPPLAIMPGIALVCEGAITLQKLLERLERAGDPTAGPVNSVTRLAGLLLDSDIIEFVVGARVNDAHLDPSAPFELDLRRNIVRRLQNVLETRHLKETAVRYL
;
A
#
# COMPACT_ATOMS: atom_id res chain seq x y z
N MET A 1 -4.38 13.35 58.37
CA MET A 1 -3.43 12.53 57.59
C MET A 1 -4.21 12.05 56.38
N ASN A 2 -4.00 12.71 55.20
CA ASN A 2 -4.63 12.30 53.96
C ASN A 2 -3.65 11.35 53.25
N GLU A 3 -4.06 10.11 53.08
CA GLU A 3 -3.35 9.15 52.26
C GLU A 3 -3.46 9.56 50.77
N PRO A 4 -2.36 9.54 49.97
CA PRO A 4 -2.43 9.80 48.57
C PRO A 4 -3.08 8.61 47.85
N HIS A 5 -4.19 8.86 47.13
CA HIS A 5 -4.79 7.89 46.25
C HIS A 5 -3.77 7.43 45.18
N PRO A 6 -3.64 6.11 44.91
CA PRO A 6 -2.78 5.62 43.88
C PRO A 6 -3.29 6.13 42.51
N HIS A 7 -2.42 6.88 41.79
CA HIS A 7 -2.65 7.22 40.40
C HIS A 7 -2.64 5.91 39.59
N HIS A 8 -3.82 5.40 39.24
CA HIS A 8 -3.93 4.43 38.18
C HIS A 8 -3.51 5.12 36.87
N PRO A 9 -2.51 4.62 36.16
CA PRO A 9 -2.20 5.14 34.82
C PRO A 9 -3.45 4.93 33.97
N LEU A 10 -3.89 5.99 33.30
CA LEU A 10 -4.96 5.89 32.32
C LEU A 10 -4.55 4.83 31.27
N PRO A 11 -5.48 3.96 30.84
CA PRO A 11 -5.16 3.00 29.79
C PRO A 11 -4.61 3.75 28.59
N PRO A 12 -3.55 3.24 27.94
CA PRO A 12 -2.97 3.89 26.78
C PRO A 12 -4.08 4.10 25.75
N HIS A 13 -4.24 5.33 25.26
CA HIS A 13 -5.16 5.61 24.15
C HIS A 13 -4.85 4.62 23.03
N PRO A 14 -5.86 3.97 22.44
CA PRO A 14 -5.63 3.06 21.35
C PRO A 14 -4.88 3.81 20.24
N ALA A 15 -3.82 3.20 19.70
CA ALA A 15 -3.07 3.79 18.60
C ALA A 15 -4.04 4.11 17.45
N PRO A 16 -3.88 5.25 16.76
CA PRO A 16 -4.74 5.61 15.65
C PRO A 16 -4.72 4.49 14.60
N PRO A 17 -5.86 4.29 13.89
CA PRO A 17 -5.92 3.27 12.85
C PRO A 17 -4.93 3.61 11.72
N PHE A 18 -4.42 2.57 11.09
CA PHE A 18 -3.60 2.68 9.89
C PHE A 18 -4.51 2.65 8.66
N LEU A 19 -4.21 3.51 7.70
CA LEU A 19 -4.90 3.60 6.41
C LEU A 19 -4.10 2.81 5.38
N GLU A 20 -4.39 1.51 5.25
CA GLU A 20 -3.74 0.67 4.24
C GLU A 20 -4.38 0.93 2.88
N LEU A 21 -3.58 1.35 1.91
CA LEU A 21 -4.02 1.58 0.53
C LEU A 21 -3.35 0.58 -0.42
N GLY A 22 -4.18 -0.24 -1.06
CA GLY A 22 -3.78 -1.22 -2.08
C GLY A 22 -4.38 -0.89 -3.43
N THR A 23 -3.63 -1.13 -4.51
CA THR A 23 -4.09 -0.89 -5.89
C THR A 23 -3.67 -2.01 -6.82
N HIS A 24 -4.49 -2.27 -7.84
CA HIS A 24 -4.14 -3.17 -8.93
C HIS A 24 -4.76 -2.67 -10.24
N GLN A 25 -4.06 -2.91 -11.37
CA GLN A 25 -4.49 -2.49 -12.69
C GLN A 25 -4.17 -3.57 -13.72
N ALA A 26 -5.01 -3.68 -14.75
CA ALA A 26 -4.77 -4.47 -15.94
C ALA A 26 -5.06 -3.61 -17.18
N PRO A 27 -4.10 -3.49 -18.14
CA PRO A 27 -4.33 -2.75 -19.36
C PRO A 27 -5.32 -3.47 -20.28
N LYS A 28 -6.00 -2.73 -21.11
CA LYS A 28 -6.80 -3.24 -22.22
C LYS A 28 -6.00 -4.20 -23.08
N HIS A 29 -6.62 -5.29 -23.47
CA HIS A 29 -5.94 -6.31 -24.29
C HIS A 29 -5.32 -5.70 -25.57
N GLY A 30 -4.06 -6.08 -25.82
CA GLY A 30 -3.29 -5.57 -26.96
C GLY A 30 -2.64 -4.19 -26.75
N HIS A 31 -2.84 -3.56 -25.58
CA HIS A 31 -2.18 -2.30 -25.25
C HIS A 31 -1.05 -2.52 -24.23
N PRO A 32 0.15 -1.96 -24.46
CA PRO A 32 1.29 -2.13 -23.54
C PRO A 32 1.19 -1.25 -22.30
N VAL A 33 0.31 -0.25 -22.29
CA VAL A 33 0.14 0.75 -21.23
C VAL A 33 -1.34 0.84 -20.87
N CYS A 34 -1.64 0.87 -19.58
CA CYS A 34 -2.98 1.11 -19.05
C CYS A 34 -3.39 2.55 -19.31
N GLY A 35 -4.59 2.78 -19.88
CA GLY A 35 -5.15 4.11 -20.08
C GLY A 35 -5.57 4.76 -18.75
N ASP A 36 -5.89 3.95 -17.74
CA ASP A 36 -6.11 4.43 -16.37
C ASP A 36 -4.80 4.77 -15.68
N ALA A 37 -4.86 5.71 -14.74
CA ALA A 37 -3.76 6.03 -13.83
C ALA A 37 -4.22 6.04 -12.36
N VAL A 38 -3.46 5.41 -11.48
CA VAL A 38 -3.70 5.44 -10.05
C VAL A 38 -2.52 6.09 -9.34
N PHE A 39 -2.78 7.24 -8.75
CA PHE A 39 -1.81 7.98 -7.94
C PHE A 39 -2.14 7.83 -6.47
N ARG A 40 -1.10 7.70 -5.65
CA ARG A 40 -1.25 7.51 -4.21
C ARG A 40 -0.08 8.14 -3.46
N ARG A 41 -0.39 8.74 -2.32
CA ARG A 41 0.62 9.35 -1.45
C ARG A 41 0.18 9.31 0.01
N ARG A 42 1.12 9.03 0.90
CA ARG A 42 0.96 9.24 2.33
C ARG A 42 1.72 10.48 2.74
N LEU A 43 1.05 11.42 3.39
CA LEU A 43 1.64 12.65 3.90
C LEU A 43 2.17 12.38 5.30
N ARG A 44 3.50 12.42 5.48
CA ARG A 44 4.17 12.03 6.73
C ARG A 44 3.75 12.88 7.94
N VAL A 45 3.58 14.18 7.75
CA VAL A 45 3.30 15.12 8.83
C VAL A 45 1.87 14.96 9.35
N SER A 46 0.89 14.91 8.45
CA SER A 46 -0.53 14.80 8.80
C SER A 46 -1.02 13.35 8.93
N GLY A 47 -0.27 12.38 8.44
CA GLY A 47 -0.71 10.98 8.34
C GLY A 47 -1.81 10.74 7.30
N ARG A 48 -2.24 11.78 6.56
CA ARG A 48 -3.27 11.66 5.51
C ARG A 48 -2.80 10.74 4.40
N THR A 49 -3.72 9.96 3.87
CA THR A 49 -3.50 9.07 2.72
C THR A 49 -4.37 9.55 1.57
N LEU A 50 -3.73 9.89 0.46
CA LEU A 50 -4.37 10.38 -0.75
C LEU A 50 -4.37 9.30 -1.82
N CYS A 51 -5.48 9.18 -2.56
CA CYS A 51 -5.60 8.33 -3.73
C CYS A 51 -6.35 9.07 -4.83
N VAL A 52 -5.85 8.99 -6.05
CA VAL A 52 -6.54 9.46 -7.24
C VAL A 52 -6.58 8.32 -8.25
N LEU A 53 -7.79 7.92 -8.64
CA LEU A 53 -8.02 7.01 -9.75
C LEU A 53 -8.57 7.85 -10.90
N ALA A 54 -7.83 7.94 -11.99
CA ALA A 54 -8.19 8.68 -13.20
C ALA A 54 -8.25 7.72 -14.38
N ASP A 55 -9.31 7.80 -15.17
CA ASP A 55 -9.51 7.04 -16.40
C ASP A 55 -9.47 8.03 -17.57
N GLY A 56 -8.58 7.80 -18.52
CA GLY A 56 -8.38 8.66 -19.69
C GLY A 56 -9.27 8.26 -20.85
N LEU A 57 -9.93 9.21 -21.48
CA LEU A 57 -10.81 8.95 -22.62
C LEU A 57 -10.07 8.23 -23.76
N GLY A 58 -10.55 7.03 -24.08
CA GLY A 58 -9.98 6.17 -25.13
C GLY A 58 -9.19 5.01 -24.56
N SER A 59 -8.05 4.67 -25.16
CA SER A 59 -7.18 3.58 -24.68
C SER A 59 -5.73 3.79 -25.08
N GLY A 60 -4.82 3.09 -24.39
CA GLY A 60 -3.38 3.12 -24.68
C GLY A 60 -2.70 4.44 -24.30
N VAL A 61 -1.62 4.80 -25.00
CA VAL A 61 -0.74 5.92 -24.64
C VAL A 61 -1.47 7.26 -24.51
N LYS A 62 -2.42 7.56 -25.40
CA LYS A 62 -3.15 8.84 -25.37
C LYS A 62 -4.01 8.94 -24.12
N ALA A 63 -4.77 7.91 -23.80
CA ALA A 63 -5.58 7.84 -22.58
C ALA A 63 -4.68 7.91 -21.33
N ASN A 64 -3.56 7.17 -21.33
CA ASN A 64 -2.59 7.21 -20.24
C ASN A 64 -2.01 8.61 -19.97
N VAL A 65 -1.68 9.37 -21.00
CA VAL A 65 -1.19 10.76 -20.82
C VAL A 65 -2.25 11.63 -20.15
N LEU A 66 -3.52 11.52 -20.55
CA LEU A 66 -4.61 12.32 -19.99
C LEU A 66 -4.89 11.93 -18.54
N SER A 67 -5.03 10.64 -18.25
CA SER A 67 -5.24 10.14 -16.88
C SER A 67 -4.05 10.46 -15.95
N THR A 68 -2.82 10.35 -16.48
CA THR A 68 -1.60 10.72 -15.75
C THR A 68 -1.58 12.20 -15.41
N LEU A 69 -1.90 13.09 -16.36
CA LEU A 69 -1.97 14.52 -16.10
C LEU A 69 -3.02 14.85 -15.04
N THR A 70 -4.24 14.31 -15.20
CA THR A 70 -5.34 14.47 -14.23
C THR A 70 -4.93 14.03 -12.83
N GLY A 71 -4.42 12.81 -12.72
CA GLY A 71 -4.03 12.23 -11.43
C GLY A 71 -2.87 12.94 -10.77
N ALA A 72 -1.85 13.36 -11.54
CA ALA A 72 -0.71 14.09 -11.03
C ALA A 72 -1.11 15.50 -10.52
N MET A 73 -1.96 16.21 -11.25
CA MET A 73 -2.50 17.51 -10.82
C MET A 73 -3.31 17.37 -9.53
N ALA A 74 -4.26 16.42 -9.50
CA ALA A 74 -5.10 16.16 -8.33
C ALA A 74 -4.25 15.83 -7.09
N LEU A 75 -3.31 14.90 -7.23
CA LEU A 75 -2.45 14.51 -6.12
C LEU A 75 -1.60 15.68 -5.62
N THR A 76 -1.04 16.48 -6.54
CA THR A 76 -0.21 17.62 -6.17
C THR A 76 -1.01 18.68 -5.42
N PHE A 77 -2.14 19.12 -5.97
CA PHE A 77 -2.96 20.17 -5.35
C PHE A 77 -3.45 19.77 -3.96
N VAL A 78 -3.98 18.56 -3.81
CA VAL A 78 -4.46 18.08 -2.50
C VAL A 78 -3.31 17.82 -1.52
N SER A 79 -2.11 17.44 -2.00
CA SER A 79 -0.92 17.28 -1.15
C SER A 79 -0.42 18.61 -0.57
N GLU A 80 -0.59 19.69 -1.30
CA GLU A 80 -0.22 21.07 -0.90
C GLU A 80 -1.35 21.77 -0.14
N ASP A 81 -2.25 20.98 0.47
CA ASP A 81 -3.37 21.45 1.29
C ASP A 81 -4.38 22.36 0.54
N MET A 82 -4.40 22.30 -0.80
CA MET A 82 -5.52 22.86 -1.55
C MET A 82 -6.79 22.10 -1.20
N ASP A 83 -7.87 22.84 -0.98
CA ASP A 83 -9.17 22.20 -0.77
C ASP A 83 -9.51 21.28 -1.94
N ILE A 84 -9.97 20.06 -1.64
CA ILE A 84 -10.20 19.02 -2.64
C ILE A 84 -11.25 19.43 -3.69
N GLU A 85 -12.24 20.25 -3.31
CA GLU A 85 -13.23 20.79 -4.26
C GLU A 85 -12.61 21.83 -5.19
N GLN A 86 -11.74 22.68 -4.63
CA GLN A 86 -10.99 23.65 -5.43
C GLN A 86 -10.03 22.94 -6.38
N ALA A 87 -9.31 21.92 -5.91
CA ALA A 87 -8.44 21.11 -6.75
C ALA A 87 -9.21 20.48 -7.92
N ALA A 88 -10.36 19.88 -7.65
CA ALA A 88 -11.20 19.27 -8.68
C ALA A 88 -11.69 20.32 -9.71
N ARG A 89 -12.07 21.51 -9.27
CA ARG A 89 -12.45 22.61 -10.18
C ARG A 89 -11.29 23.01 -11.10
N VAL A 90 -10.09 23.25 -10.53
CA VAL A 90 -8.90 23.62 -11.32
C VAL A 90 -8.55 22.54 -12.34
N ILE A 91 -8.70 21.24 -11.97
CA ILE A 91 -8.49 20.14 -12.90
C ILE A 91 -9.46 20.22 -14.06
N MET A 92 -10.76 20.40 -13.77
CA MET A 92 -11.78 20.48 -14.81
C MET A 92 -11.58 21.67 -15.75
N ASP A 93 -11.13 22.82 -15.22
CA ASP A 93 -10.82 24.02 -16.02
C ASP A 93 -9.58 23.84 -16.89
N THR A 94 -8.66 22.94 -16.49
CA THR A 94 -7.38 22.72 -17.18
C THR A 94 -7.47 21.61 -18.22
N LEU A 95 -8.31 20.60 -17.99
CA LEU A 95 -8.45 19.47 -18.90
C LEU A 95 -9.10 19.90 -20.21
N PRO A 96 -8.53 19.49 -21.36
CA PRO A 96 -9.17 19.76 -22.63
C PRO A 96 -10.52 19.05 -22.73
N VAL A 97 -11.52 19.71 -23.33
CA VAL A 97 -12.84 19.13 -23.58
C VAL A 97 -12.89 18.53 -24.97
N CYS A 98 -13.39 17.29 -25.08
CA CYS A 98 -13.62 16.65 -26.39
C CYS A 98 -14.76 17.33 -27.12
N ARG A 99 -14.47 18.07 -28.18
CA ARG A 99 -15.48 18.81 -28.96
C ARG A 99 -16.55 17.93 -29.60
N GLU A 100 -16.24 16.65 -29.86
CA GLU A 100 -17.17 15.72 -30.51
C GLU A 100 -18.16 15.09 -29.51
N ARG A 101 -17.78 14.95 -28.25
CA ARG A 101 -18.57 14.26 -27.21
C ARG A 101 -19.06 15.17 -26.08
N GLY A 102 -18.58 16.42 -26.00
CA GLY A 102 -18.92 17.35 -24.92
C GLY A 102 -18.43 16.91 -23.52
N LEU A 103 -17.55 15.88 -23.47
CA LEU A 103 -17.06 15.26 -22.23
C LEU A 103 -15.63 15.71 -21.96
N GLY A 104 -15.28 15.86 -20.69
CA GLY A 104 -13.89 16.01 -20.27
C GLY A 104 -13.03 14.81 -20.73
N TYR A 105 -11.73 15.03 -20.95
CA TYR A 105 -10.85 13.96 -21.45
C TYR A 105 -10.46 12.93 -20.38
N SER A 106 -10.92 13.07 -19.15
CA SER A 106 -10.65 12.10 -18.08
C SER A 106 -11.76 12.10 -17.05
N THR A 107 -12.22 10.93 -16.68
CA THR A 107 -13.03 10.73 -15.48
C THR A 107 -12.10 10.49 -14.29
N PHE A 108 -12.53 10.78 -13.06
CA PHE A 108 -11.66 10.59 -11.90
C PHE A 108 -12.42 10.42 -10.59
N THR A 109 -11.76 9.79 -9.65
CA THR A 109 -12.13 9.77 -8.23
C THR A 109 -10.95 10.21 -7.39
N ILE A 110 -11.14 11.25 -6.57
CA ILE A 110 -10.15 11.74 -5.60
C ILE A 110 -10.59 11.30 -4.21
N LEU A 111 -9.69 10.66 -3.48
CA LEU A 111 -9.86 10.29 -2.08
C LEU A 111 -8.83 11.00 -1.22
N ASP A 112 -9.30 11.67 -0.18
CA ASP A 112 -8.49 12.21 0.91
C ASP A 112 -8.94 11.56 2.23
N ALA A 113 -8.06 10.76 2.81
CA ALA A 113 -8.32 9.98 4.00
C ALA A 113 -7.46 10.46 5.17
N SER A 114 -8.10 10.84 6.27
CA SER A 114 -7.45 11.29 7.49
C SER A 114 -7.32 10.17 8.53
N PRO A 115 -6.26 10.16 9.36
CA PRO A 115 -6.05 9.12 10.38
C PRO A 115 -7.16 9.03 11.42
N ASP A 116 -7.95 10.10 11.60
CA ASP A 116 -9.10 10.12 12.51
C ASP A 116 -10.37 9.45 11.93
N GLY A 117 -10.24 8.81 10.77
CA GLY A 117 -11.32 8.08 10.09
C GLY A 117 -12.22 8.95 9.21
N ARG A 118 -11.93 10.24 9.05
CA ARG A 118 -12.66 11.08 8.08
C ARG A 118 -12.13 10.82 6.67
N LEU A 119 -13.04 10.55 5.74
CA LEU A 119 -12.76 10.42 4.32
C LEU A 119 -13.54 11.50 3.57
N ARG A 120 -12.89 12.14 2.62
CA ARG A 120 -13.51 12.99 1.63
C ARG A 120 -13.30 12.41 0.25
N VAL A 121 -14.38 12.24 -0.52
CA VAL A 121 -14.35 11.64 -1.85
C VAL A 121 -14.99 12.60 -2.82
N ILE A 122 -14.33 12.86 -3.96
CA ILE A 122 -14.90 13.57 -5.10
C ILE A 122 -14.85 12.66 -6.31
N GLU A 123 -15.97 12.57 -7.02
CA GLU A 123 -16.11 11.75 -8.22
C GLU A 123 -16.56 12.61 -9.41
N HIS A 124 -15.96 12.32 -10.55
CA HIS A 124 -16.36 12.80 -11.86
C HIS A 124 -16.49 11.61 -12.81
N ASP A 125 -17.72 11.22 -13.09
CA ASP A 125 -18.12 10.18 -14.06
C ASP A 125 -17.48 8.77 -13.89
N ASN A 126 -16.74 8.54 -12.83
CA ASN A 126 -16.29 7.19 -12.45
C ASN A 126 -17.42 6.40 -11.79
N PRO A 127 -17.35 5.05 -11.81
CA PRO A 127 -18.26 4.24 -11.03
C PRO A 127 -18.26 4.65 -9.55
N PRO A 128 -19.44 4.65 -8.89
CA PRO A 128 -19.54 5.08 -7.50
C PRO A 128 -18.62 4.31 -6.56
N ALA A 129 -17.91 5.02 -5.71
CA ALA A 129 -17.13 4.43 -4.63
C ALA A 129 -18.03 3.61 -3.69
N LEU A 130 -17.50 2.48 -3.23
CA LEU A 130 -18.20 1.52 -2.37
C LEU A 130 -17.60 1.56 -0.96
N LEU A 131 -18.42 1.84 0.05
CA LEU A 131 -18.05 1.67 1.44
C LEU A 131 -18.60 0.34 1.98
N LEU A 132 -17.71 -0.53 2.41
CA LEU A 132 -18.02 -1.81 3.05
C LEU A 132 -17.64 -1.72 4.54
N HIS A 133 -18.61 -1.87 5.42
CA HIS A 133 -18.38 -1.96 6.86
C HIS A 133 -17.87 -3.33 7.28
N SER A 134 -17.31 -3.39 8.47
CA SER A 134 -16.71 -4.60 9.07
C SER A 134 -17.70 -5.76 9.22
N ASP A 135 -19.01 -5.49 9.34
CA ASP A 135 -20.10 -6.46 9.40
C ASP A 135 -20.52 -6.99 8.02
N GLY A 136 -19.91 -6.51 6.93
CA GLY A 136 -20.23 -6.83 5.56
C GLY A 136 -21.37 -6.01 4.96
N ALA A 137 -21.90 -5.02 5.68
CA ALA A 137 -22.89 -4.10 5.14
C ALA A 137 -22.24 -3.16 4.11
N VAL A 138 -22.89 -3.06 2.94
CA VAL A 138 -22.55 -2.06 1.93
C VAL A 138 -23.35 -0.80 2.21
N VAL A 139 -22.64 0.30 2.44
CA VAL A 139 -23.24 1.59 2.78
C VAL A 139 -23.23 2.51 1.59
N PRO A 140 -24.40 3.03 1.17
CA PRO A 140 -24.48 4.07 0.16
C PRO A 140 -23.81 5.35 0.65
N LEU A 141 -22.93 5.91 -0.16
CA LEU A 141 -22.35 7.21 0.12
C LEU A 141 -23.35 8.31 -0.20
N HIS A 142 -23.64 9.17 0.77
CA HIS A 142 -24.49 10.35 0.55
C HIS A 142 -23.69 11.42 -0.18
N LYS A 143 -23.91 11.53 -1.48
CA LYS A 143 -23.16 12.44 -2.36
C LYS A 143 -23.93 13.72 -2.56
N GLN A 144 -23.23 14.85 -2.51
CA GLN A 144 -23.75 16.16 -2.81
C GLN A 144 -23.22 16.65 -4.17
N PRO A 145 -24.06 17.21 -5.04
CA PRO A 145 -23.60 17.74 -6.30
C PRO A 145 -22.82 19.05 -6.09
N LEU A 146 -21.60 19.08 -6.61
CA LEU A 146 -20.74 20.25 -6.69
C LEU A 146 -20.71 20.74 -8.12
N ARG A 147 -21.30 21.90 -8.38
CA ARG A 147 -21.33 22.50 -9.72
C ARG A 147 -20.02 23.22 -10.00
N VAL A 148 -19.40 22.87 -11.11
CA VAL A 148 -18.24 23.57 -11.67
C VAL A 148 -18.79 24.42 -12.83
N PRO A 149 -18.68 25.76 -12.77
CA PRO A 149 -19.13 26.64 -13.86
C PRO A 149 -18.33 26.34 -15.15
N PRO A 150 -18.88 26.73 -16.32
CA PRO A 150 -18.11 26.63 -17.56
C PRO A 150 -16.81 27.48 -17.48
N PRO A 151 -15.75 27.08 -18.23
CA PRO A 151 -14.53 27.84 -18.32
C PRO A 151 -14.76 29.30 -18.72
N ALA A 152 -13.94 30.22 -18.20
CA ALA A 152 -14.10 31.65 -18.42
C ALA A 152 -13.95 32.09 -19.89
N ASP A 153 -13.33 31.26 -20.74
CA ASP A 153 -13.17 31.49 -22.18
C ASP A 153 -14.44 31.19 -22.99
N GLY A 154 -15.51 30.70 -22.33
CA GLY A 154 -16.80 30.36 -22.97
C GLY A 154 -16.77 29.10 -23.84
N ASN A 155 -15.68 28.35 -23.84
CA ASN A 155 -15.48 27.15 -24.65
C ASN A 155 -15.78 25.86 -23.87
N GLY A 156 -16.97 25.68 -23.35
CA GLY A 156 -17.37 24.44 -22.68
C GLY A 156 -18.66 24.60 -21.89
N GLU A 157 -19.26 23.50 -21.53
CA GLU A 157 -20.35 23.43 -20.57
C GLU A 157 -19.80 23.18 -19.17
N GLY A 158 -20.42 23.76 -18.13
CA GLY A 158 -20.08 23.43 -16.75
C GLY A 158 -20.37 21.94 -16.47
N CYS A 159 -19.65 21.36 -15.51
CA CYS A 159 -19.87 19.98 -15.11
C CYS A 159 -20.38 19.89 -13.66
N THR A 160 -20.88 18.71 -13.30
CA THR A 160 -21.27 18.41 -11.92
C THR A 160 -20.37 17.31 -11.38
N LEU A 161 -19.63 17.62 -10.33
CA LEU A 161 -18.90 16.63 -9.55
C LEU A 161 -19.79 16.13 -8.40
N LEU A 162 -19.51 14.96 -7.89
CA LEU A 162 -20.17 14.41 -6.72
C LEU A 162 -19.21 14.38 -5.55
N ALA A 163 -19.53 15.12 -4.48
CA ALA A 163 -18.72 15.17 -3.27
C ALA A 163 -19.38 14.40 -2.13
N CYS A 164 -18.57 13.72 -1.31
CA CYS A 164 -19.04 12.97 -0.15
C CYS A 164 -18.03 13.10 0.99
N ASP A 165 -18.51 13.43 2.18
CA ASP A 165 -17.77 13.29 3.43
C ASP A 165 -18.35 12.11 4.21
N VAL A 166 -17.49 11.19 4.62
CA VAL A 166 -17.90 10.00 5.37
C VAL A 166 -16.92 9.71 6.50
N ARG A 167 -17.43 9.16 7.59
CA ARG A 167 -16.61 8.68 8.69
C ARG A 167 -16.54 7.16 8.66
N THR A 168 -15.32 6.64 8.71
CA THR A 168 -15.07 5.20 8.74
C THR A 168 -14.68 4.76 10.14
N HIS A 169 -14.82 3.46 10.37
CA HIS A 169 -14.46 2.77 11.59
C HIS A 169 -13.38 1.72 11.32
N GLU A 170 -12.84 1.15 12.37
CA GLU A 170 -11.87 0.04 12.25
C GLU A 170 -12.50 -1.13 11.48
N ASN A 171 -11.75 -1.66 10.52
CA ASN A 171 -12.08 -2.72 9.58
C ASN A 171 -13.02 -2.33 8.43
N ASP A 172 -13.39 -1.07 8.28
CA ASP A 172 -14.08 -0.58 7.09
C ASP A 172 -13.14 -0.57 5.88
N ARG A 173 -13.74 -0.71 4.68
CA ARG A 173 -13.05 -0.62 3.40
C ARG A 173 -13.78 0.31 2.45
N LEU A 174 -13.04 1.22 1.83
CA LEU A 174 -13.52 2.01 0.70
C LEU A 174 -12.89 1.48 -0.58
N ILE A 175 -13.71 1.17 -1.57
CA ILE A 175 -13.28 0.59 -2.84
C ILE A 175 -13.62 1.56 -3.96
N LEU A 176 -12.62 1.87 -4.78
CA LEU A 176 -12.71 2.69 -5.99
C LEU A 176 -12.39 1.80 -7.19
N VAL A 177 -13.15 1.93 -8.27
CA VAL A 177 -12.94 1.16 -9.51
C VAL A 177 -13.12 2.05 -10.73
N SER A 178 -12.44 1.72 -11.84
CA SER A 178 -12.77 2.27 -13.16
C SER A 178 -13.95 1.52 -13.79
N ASP A 179 -14.48 2.06 -14.87
CA ASP A 179 -15.63 1.47 -15.56
C ASP A 179 -15.32 0.12 -16.20
N GLY A 180 -14.05 -0.15 -16.59
CA GLY A 180 -13.63 -1.46 -17.06
C GLY A 180 -13.86 -2.59 -16.07
N VAL A 181 -13.93 -2.30 -14.75
CA VAL A 181 -14.37 -3.30 -13.75
C VAL A 181 -15.86 -3.54 -13.84
N THR A 182 -16.69 -2.49 -13.84
CA THR A 182 -18.16 -2.63 -13.83
C THR A 182 -18.71 -3.10 -15.15
N GLN A 183 -18.03 -2.81 -16.24
CA GLN A 183 -18.40 -3.22 -17.60
C GLN A 183 -17.83 -4.59 -18.00
N ALA A 184 -16.97 -5.19 -17.18
CA ALA A 184 -16.36 -6.50 -17.48
C ALA A 184 -17.41 -7.55 -17.85
N GLY A 185 -17.18 -8.28 -18.95
CA GLY A 185 -18.12 -9.27 -19.50
C GLY A 185 -19.34 -8.68 -20.23
N MET A 186 -19.36 -7.37 -20.53
CA MET A 186 -20.44 -6.72 -21.26
C MET A 186 -20.75 -7.44 -22.59
N GLY A 187 -22.06 -7.60 -22.89
CA GLY A 187 -22.53 -8.26 -24.11
C GLY A 187 -22.43 -9.80 -24.09
N ARG A 188 -22.03 -10.42 -22.98
CA ARG A 188 -22.04 -11.87 -22.83
C ARG A 188 -23.40 -12.38 -22.33
N PRO A 189 -23.76 -13.65 -22.61
CA PRO A 189 -24.95 -14.26 -22.03
C PRO A 189 -24.92 -14.15 -20.49
N GLY A 190 -25.98 -13.58 -19.90
CA GLY A 190 -26.08 -13.37 -18.45
C GLY A 190 -25.48 -12.04 -17.93
N THR A 191 -24.72 -11.32 -18.73
CA THR A 191 -24.13 -10.02 -18.36
C THR A 191 -24.22 -9.00 -19.50
N PRO A 192 -25.43 -8.68 -20.01
CA PRO A 192 -25.60 -7.80 -21.17
C PRO A 192 -25.04 -6.39 -20.93
N LEU A 193 -25.10 -5.90 -19.69
CA LEU A 193 -24.59 -4.60 -19.26
C LEU A 193 -23.26 -4.68 -18.48
N GLY A 194 -22.57 -5.81 -18.56
CA GLY A 194 -21.33 -6.07 -17.82
C GLY A 194 -21.56 -6.68 -16.43
N TRP A 195 -20.54 -6.64 -15.59
CA TRP A 195 -20.57 -7.20 -14.23
C TRP A 195 -21.58 -6.47 -13.33
N GLY A 196 -21.60 -5.14 -13.44
CA GLY A 196 -22.50 -4.27 -12.68
C GLY A 196 -22.14 -4.16 -11.19
N LEU A 197 -22.56 -3.06 -10.58
CA LEU A 197 -22.23 -2.75 -9.17
C LEU A 197 -22.77 -3.80 -8.19
N GLY A 198 -24.01 -4.26 -8.36
CA GLY A 198 -24.62 -5.21 -7.41
C GLY A 198 -23.85 -6.53 -7.30
N ALA A 199 -23.43 -7.11 -8.44
CA ALA A 199 -22.67 -8.34 -8.47
C ALA A 199 -21.21 -8.13 -7.98
N LEU A 200 -20.60 -6.97 -8.29
CA LEU A 200 -19.30 -6.56 -7.73
C LEU A 200 -19.38 -6.45 -6.21
N HIS A 201 -20.39 -5.80 -5.66
CA HIS A 201 -20.60 -5.69 -4.21
C HIS A 201 -20.72 -7.07 -3.53
N ALA A 202 -21.49 -7.97 -4.12
CA ALA A 202 -21.65 -9.34 -3.60
C ALA A 202 -20.30 -10.08 -3.63
N PHE A 203 -19.53 -9.95 -4.69
CA PHE A 203 -18.20 -10.57 -4.82
C PHE A 203 -17.24 -10.06 -3.75
N ILE A 204 -17.11 -8.74 -3.58
CA ILE A 204 -16.23 -8.12 -2.58
C ILE A 204 -16.65 -8.56 -1.17
N ARG A 205 -17.93 -8.50 -0.84
CA ARG A 205 -18.46 -8.93 0.45
C ARG A 205 -18.11 -10.39 0.74
N ASN A 206 -18.28 -11.29 -0.23
CA ASN A 206 -17.95 -12.71 -0.06
C ASN A 206 -16.47 -12.94 0.21
N LEU A 207 -15.56 -12.22 -0.49
CA LEU A 207 -14.13 -12.29 -0.26
C LEU A 207 -13.76 -11.81 1.16
N VAL A 208 -14.31 -10.67 1.57
CA VAL A 208 -14.01 -10.09 2.90
C VAL A 208 -14.61 -10.93 4.02
N THR A 209 -15.80 -11.52 3.82
CA THR A 209 -16.39 -12.45 4.79
C THR A 209 -15.54 -13.72 4.95
N ALA A 210 -15.01 -14.26 3.85
CA ALA A 210 -14.16 -15.46 3.87
C ALA A 210 -12.79 -15.16 4.51
N VAL A 211 -12.22 -13.96 4.27
CA VAL A 211 -10.92 -13.54 4.79
C VAL A 211 -11.02 -12.11 5.33
N PRO A 212 -11.51 -11.91 6.56
CA PRO A 212 -11.74 -10.57 7.14
C PRO A 212 -10.46 -9.70 7.21
N THR A 213 -9.31 -10.35 7.34
CA THR A 213 -7.99 -9.67 7.42
C THR A 213 -7.30 -9.51 6.05
N MET A 214 -8.01 -9.77 4.93
CA MET A 214 -7.44 -9.64 3.59
C MET A 214 -6.84 -8.24 3.39
N ALA A 215 -5.60 -8.18 2.96
CA ALA A 215 -4.89 -6.94 2.68
C ALA A 215 -5.56 -6.16 1.54
N ALA A 216 -5.49 -4.83 1.59
CA ALA A 216 -6.08 -3.97 0.56
C ALA A 216 -5.54 -4.28 -0.85
N ARG A 217 -4.24 -4.56 -0.97
CA ARG A 217 -3.61 -4.93 -2.25
C ARG A 217 -4.18 -6.23 -2.83
N ASP A 218 -4.44 -7.23 -1.95
CA ASP A 218 -4.94 -8.54 -2.39
C ASP A 218 -6.41 -8.45 -2.80
N LEU A 219 -7.21 -7.65 -2.10
CA LEU A 219 -8.58 -7.39 -2.49
C LEU A 219 -8.64 -6.66 -3.85
N ALA A 220 -7.83 -5.60 -4.03
CA ALA A 220 -7.76 -4.88 -5.30
C ALA A 220 -7.36 -5.81 -6.46
N ARG A 221 -6.33 -6.66 -6.24
CA ARG A 221 -5.90 -7.66 -7.21
C ARG A 221 -7.01 -8.65 -7.56
N ARG A 222 -7.70 -9.21 -6.56
CA ARG A 222 -8.81 -10.16 -6.78
C ARG A 222 -9.96 -9.55 -7.58
N VAL A 223 -10.28 -8.27 -7.35
CA VAL A 223 -11.31 -7.56 -8.11
C VAL A 223 -10.92 -7.44 -9.58
N VAL A 224 -9.69 -7.01 -9.87
CA VAL A 224 -9.20 -6.87 -11.26
C VAL A 224 -9.06 -8.23 -11.94
N GLU A 225 -8.49 -9.24 -11.27
CA GLU A 225 -8.38 -10.61 -11.81
C GLU A 225 -9.75 -11.18 -12.18
N GLU A 226 -10.78 -10.94 -11.36
CA GLU A 226 -12.14 -11.40 -11.66
C GLU A 226 -12.75 -10.62 -12.85
N ALA A 227 -12.50 -9.31 -12.97
CA ALA A 227 -12.92 -8.53 -14.14
C ALA A 227 -12.27 -9.07 -15.42
N VAL A 228 -10.95 -9.29 -15.41
CA VAL A 228 -10.19 -9.89 -16.52
C VAL A 228 -10.75 -11.29 -16.88
N ARG A 229 -11.05 -12.12 -15.88
CA ARG A 229 -11.66 -13.43 -16.08
C ARG A 229 -13.04 -13.34 -16.76
N ARG A 230 -13.87 -12.36 -16.38
CA ARG A 230 -15.17 -12.11 -16.97
C ARG A 230 -15.06 -11.70 -18.44
N ASP A 231 -14.00 -11.02 -18.81
CA ASP A 231 -13.64 -10.71 -20.20
C ASP A 231 -12.97 -11.87 -20.95
N GLY A 232 -12.82 -13.04 -20.29
CA GLY A 232 -12.22 -14.23 -20.89
C GLY A 232 -10.70 -14.17 -21.00
N GLY A 233 -10.05 -13.45 -20.08
CA GLY A 233 -8.61 -13.28 -20.06
C GLY A 233 -8.08 -12.17 -20.99
N GLN A 234 -8.98 -11.43 -21.65
CA GLN A 234 -8.67 -10.35 -22.57
C GLN A 234 -9.48 -9.11 -22.20
N PRO A 235 -8.99 -8.26 -21.29
CA PRO A 235 -9.70 -7.06 -20.87
C PRO A 235 -10.12 -6.19 -22.05
N ARG A 236 -11.40 -5.85 -22.09
CA ARG A 236 -11.96 -5.02 -23.18
C ARG A 236 -11.73 -3.55 -22.95
N ASP A 237 -11.46 -3.18 -21.72
CA ASP A 237 -11.07 -1.84 -21.32
C ASP A 237 -10.00 -1.87 -20.25
N ASP A 238 -9.36 -0.73 -20.02
CA ASP A 238 -8.43 -0.54 -18.91
C ASP A 238 -9.18 -0.76 -17.59
N THR A 239 -8.61 -1.55 -16.71
CA THR A 239 -9.32 -2.07 -15.53
C THR A 239 -8.52 -1.78 -14.29
N SER A 240 -9.06 -0.95 -13.39
CA SER A 240 -8.35 -0.47 -12.20
C SER A 240 -9.20 -0.59 -10.94
N CYS A 241 -8.54 -0.96 -9.85
CA CYS A 241 -9.14 -0.99 -8.52
C CYS A 241 -8.18 -0.41 -7.49
N ALA A 242 -8.70 0.44 -6.60
CA ALA A 242 -8.02 0.93 -5.42
C ALA A 242 -8.88 0.63 -4.18
N VAL A 243 -8.24 0.15 -3.11
CA VAL A 243 -8.89 -0.22 -1.85
C VAL A 243 -8.19 0.50 -0.72
N LEU A 244 -8.93 1.29 0.04
CA LEU A 244 -8.52 1.80 1.35
C LEU A 244 -9.09 0.86 2.42
N TYR A 245 -8.24 0.34 3.31
CA TYR A 245 -8.62 -0.47 4.45
C TYR A 245 -8.18 0.20 5.75
N VAL A 246 -9.14 0.51 6.61
CA VAL A 246 -8.93 1.16 7.91
C VAL A 246 -8.75 0.08 8.96
N ARG A 247 -7.57 -0.08 9.55
CA ARG A 247 -7.31 -1.16 10.51
C ARG A 247 -6.22 -0.83 11.51
N ARG A 248 -6.07 -1.66 12.51
CA ARG A 248 -4.92 -1.59 13.41
C ARG A 248 -3.62 -1.83 12.64
N PRO A 249 -2.56 -1.05 12.93
CA PRO A 249 -1.30 -1.24 12.24
C PRO A 249 -0.66 -2.57 12.59
N ARG A 250 -0.18 -3.29 11.58
CA ARG A 250 0.71 -4.44 11.71
C ARG A 250 2.14 -3.94 11.80
N ARG A 251 2.89 -4.45 12.76
CA ARG A 251 4.25 -3.99 13.04
C ARG A 251 5.28 -5.07 12.73
N LEU A 252 6.40 -4.67 12.18
CA LEU A 252 7.54 -5.53 11.90
C LEU A 252 8.84 -4.88 12.42
N LEU A 253 9.62 -5.64 13.16
CA LEU A 253 10.99 -5.30 13.50
C LEU A 253 11.93 -6.08 12.58
N VAL A 254 12.78 -5.36 11.86
CA VAL A 254 13.87 -5.95 11.07
C VAL A 254 15.18 -5.66 11.74
N VAL A 255 15.85 -6.69 12.25
CA VAL A 255 17.14 -6.57 12.93
C VAL A 255 18.23 -7.02 11.99
N THR A 256 19.25 -6.17 11.75
CA THR A 256 20.37 -6.51 10.87
C THR A 256 21.70 -5.97 11.37
N GLY A 257 22.71 -6.83 11.39
CA GLY A 257 24.05 -6.51 11.89
C GLY A 257 24.19 -6.60 13.41
N PRO A 258 25.36 -7.01 13.90
CA PRO A 258 25.65 -7.04 15.33
C PRO A 258 25.83 -5.63 15.90
N PRO A 259 25.48 -5.39 17.17
CA PRO A 259 25.78 -4.14 17.88
C PRO A 259 27.28 -3.81 17.86
N PHE A 260 27.62 -2.52 17.94
CA PHE A 260 29.01 -2.07 17.91
C PHE A 260 29.82 -2.61 19.11
N VAL A 261 29.21 -2.58 20.29
CA VAL A 261 29.85 -3.09 21.53
C VAL A 261 29.00 -4.25 22.08
N ARG A 262 29.67 -5.22 22.70
CA ARG A 262 29.00 -6.43 23.25
C ARG A 262 27.99 -6.13 24.33
N GLU A 263 28.17 -5.06 25.07
CA GLU A 263 27.24 -4.60 26.11
C GLU A 263 25.85 -4.30 25.54
N ASN A 264 25.77 -3.96 24.26
CA ASN A 264 24.51 -3.70 23.54
C ASN A 264 23.82 -4.97 23.01
N ASP A 265 24.45 -6.17 23.11
CA ASP A 265 23.82 -7.44 22.71
C ASP A 265 22.50 -7.67 23.47
N ARG A 266 22.49 -7.32 24.77
CA ARG A 266 21.28 -7.40 25.59
C ARG A 266 20.21 -6.39 25.16
N LEU A 267 20.58 -5.17 24.78
CA LEU A 267 19.64 -4.17 24.26
C LEU A 267 19.00 -4.62 22.95
N LEU A 268 19.78 -5.31 22.11
CA LEU A 268 19.25 -5.92 20.89
C LEU A 268 18.20 -6.99 21.24
N ALA A 269 18.50 -7.90 22.16
CA ALA A 269 17.59 -8.95 22.61
C ALA A 269 16.31 -8.37 23.27
N ASP A 270 16.46 -7.37 24.12
CA ASP A 270 15.34 -6.67 24.75
C ASP A 270 14.43 -6.00 23.71
N SER A 271 15.02 -5.45 22.63
CA SER A 271 14.26 -4.87 21.52
C SER A 271 13.41 -5.93 20.80
N ILE A 272 13.91 -7.16 20.67
CA ILE A 272 13.21 -8.29 20.05
C ILE A 272 12.04 -8.77 20.94
N VAL A 273 12.29 -8.96 22.24
CA VAL A 273 11.30 -9.53 23.18
C VAL A 273 10.12 -8.60 23.38
N HIS A 274 10.38 -7.30 23.51
CA HIS A 274 9.35 -6.32 23.84
C HIS A 274 8.68 -5.69 22.60
N PHE A 275 9.06 -6.13 21.40
CA PHE A 275 8.44 -5.59 20.19
C PHE A 275 7.00 -6.10 20.02
N PRO A 276 6.01 -5.21 19.86
CA PRO A 276 4.59 -5.59 19.76
C PRO A 276 4.22 -5.95 18.31
N GLY A 277 4.90 -6.91 17.70
CA GLY A 277 4.68 -7.31 16.30
C GLY A 277 5.58 -8.46 15.87
N GLU A 278 5.64 -8.68 14.58
CA GLU A 278 6.51 -9.68 13.94
C GLU A 278 7.98 -9.23 14.01
N VAL A 279 8.89 -10.21 14.05
CA VAL A 279 10.34 -9.93 14.06
C VAL A 279 11.02 -10.74 12.97
N ALA A 280 11.84 -10.07 12.16
CA ALA A 280 12.75 -10.66 11.21
C ALA A 280 14.22 -10.36 11.59
N ILE A 281 15.07 -11.37 11.60
CA ILE A 281 16.50 -11.22 11.84
C ILE A 281 17.24 -11.50 10.53
N CYS A 282 17.95 -10.48 10.04
CA CYS A 282 18.72 -10.52 8.79
C CYS A 282 20.22 -10.44 9.11
N GLY A 283 20.86 -11.62 9.24
CA GLY A 283 22.28 -11.75 9.52
C GLY A 283 22.60 -12.92 10.44
N GLY A 284 23.48 -13.82 10.01
CA GLY A 284 23.85 -15.01 10.78
C GLY A 284 24.46 -14.68 12.15
N THR A 285 25.41 -13.74 12.21
CA THR A 285 26.01 -13.28 13.47
C THR A 285 24.95 -12.64 14.39
N THR A 286 24.05 -11.84 13.85
CA THR A 286 22.95 -11.22 14.60
C THR A 286 22.04 -12.29 15.19
N ALA A 287 21.71 -13.33 14.40
CA ALA A 287 20.90 -14.46 14.84
C ALA A 287 21.55 -15.26 15.97
N VAL A 288 22.87 -15.48 15.89
CA VAL A 288 23.65 -16.16 16.96
C VAL A 288 23.63 -15.33 18.26
N ILE A 289 23.81 -14.01 18.16
CA ILE A 289 23.72 -13.12 19.33
C ILE A 289 22.31 -13.19 19.94
N ALA A 290 21.26 -13.05 19.11
CA ALA A 290 19.89 -13.15 19.57
C ALA A 290 19.59 -14.51 20.23
N ALA A 291 20.02 -15.62 19.62
CA ALA A 291 19.85 -16.96 20.18
C ALA A 291 20.49 -17.11 21.57
N ARG A 292 21.72 -16.59 21.73
CA ARG A 292 22.46 -16.61 23.00
C ARG A 292 21.73 -15.79 24.08
N GLU A 293 21.42 -14.54 23.79
CA GLU A 293 20.82 -13.64 24.78
C GLU A 293 19.37 -14.02 25.15
N LEU A 294 18.61 -14.56 24.17
CA LEU A 294 17.24 -15.00 24.37
C LEU A 294 17.13 -16.45 24.89
N HIS A 295 18.24 -17.17 24.97
CA HIS A 295 18.28 -18.59 25.31
C HIS A 295 17.34 -19.43 24.43
N ARG A 296 17.29 -19.13 23.10
CA ARG A 296 16.47 -19.83 22.11
C ARG A 296 17.33 -20.65 21.17
N PRO A 297 16.90 -21.87 20.78
CA PRO A 297 17.61 -22.65 19.79
C PRO A 297 17.59 -21.98 18.42
N LEU A 298 18.69 -22.11 17.68
CA LEU A 298 18.83 -21.67 16.31
C LEU A 298 19.16 -22.92 15.47
N THR A 299 18.28 -23.29 14.54
CA THR A 299 18.42 -24.47 13.68
C THR A 299 18.34 -24.07 12.22
N ALA A 300 19.09 -24.76 11.34
CA ALA A 300 19.00 -24.50 9.90
C ALA A 300 17.67 -25.06 9.34
N ASP A 301 17.04 -24.29 8.45
CA ASP A 301 15.90 -24.72 7.64
C ASP A 301 16.44 -25.41 6.37
N LEU A 302 16.31 -26.74 6.32
CA LEU A 302 16.77 -27.54 5.20
C LEU A 302 15.67 -27.83 4.17
N GLU A 303 14.44 -27.38 4.41
CA GLU A 303 13.30 -27.59 3.50
C GLU A 303 13.27 -26.54 2.37
N HIS A 304 13.83 -25.36 2.60
CA HIS A 304 13.80 -24.22 1.67
C HIS A 304 15.20 -23.82 1.23
N LEU A 305 15.89 -24.74 0.55
CA LEU A 305 17.20 -24.46 -0.02
C LEU A 305 17.06 -23.75 -1.36
N ASP A 306 17.87 -22.72 -1.56
CA ASP A 306 17.97 -21.93 -2.79
C ASP A 306 19.44 -21.93 -3.24
N GLU A 307 19.72 -22.11 -4.53
CA GLU A 307 21.09 -22.19 -5.04
C GLU A 307 21.85 -20.88 -4.92
N ASP A 308 21.10 -19.75 -4.99
CA ASP A 308 21.65 -18.39 -5.00
C ASP A 308 21.61 -17.68 -3.65
N LEU A 309 20.99 -18.30 -2.63
CA LEU A 309 20.78 -17.70 -1.32
C LEU A 309 21.20 -18.65 -0.19
N PRO A 310 21.85 -18.12 0.85
CA PRO A 310 22.13 -18.91 2.04
C PRO A 310 20.83 -19.46 2.67
N PRO A 311 20.92 -20.64 3.33
CA PRO A 311 19.76 -21.27 3.93
C PRO A 311 19.11 -20.37 4.99
N LEU A 312 17.81 -20.51 5.16
CA LEU A 312 17.06 -19.93 6.24
C LEU A 312 17.41 -20.60 7.57
N ALA A 313 17.14 -19.93 8.67
CA ALA A 313 17.19 -20.55 9.98
C ALA A 313 15.85 -20.37 10.71
N ILE A 314 15.61 -21.23 11.69
CA ILE A 314 14.41 -21.25 12.52
C ILE A 314 14.81 -20.89 13.94
N MET A 315 14.12 -19.90 14.51
CA MET A 315 14.20 -19.52 15.92
C MET A 315 12.79 -19.35 16.47
N PRO A 316 12.41 -20.03 17.57
CA PRO A 316 11.07 -19.90 18.14
C PRO A 316 10.69 -18.44 18.45
N GLY A 317 9.51 -18.00 18.00
CA GLY A 317 9.01 -16.64 18.22
C GLY A 317 9.64 -15.56 17.31
N ILE A 318 10.37 -15.96 16.25
CA ILE A 318 10.87 -15.08 15.20
C ILE A 318 10.25 -15.51 13.88
N ALA A 319 9.66 -14.57 13.16
CA ALA A 319 8.95 -14.85 11.91
C ALA A 319 9.87 -15.25 10.76
N LEU A 320 11.09 -14.69 10.74
CA LEU A 320 12.08 -14.99 9.71
C LEU A 320 13.49 -14.80 10.26
N VAL A 321 14.36 -15.78 10.02
CA VAL A 321 15.81 -15.65 10.23
C VAL A 321 16.51 -15.99 8.92
N CYS A 322 17.26 -15.02 8.38
CA CYS A 322 17.96 -15.17 7.11
C CYS A 322 19.37 -14.56 7.16
N GLU A 323 20.13 -14.78 6.09
CA GLU A 323 21.39 -14.06 5.86
C GLU A 323 21.11 -12.56 5.72
N GLY A 324 22.12 -11.72 6.00
CA GLY A 324 21.95 -10.27 6.09
C GLY A 324 22.07 -9.51 4.77
N ALA A 325 23.31 -9.19 4.36
CA ALA A 325 23.54 -8.21 3.31
C ALA A 325 23.02 -8.64 1.93
N ILE A 326 23.26 -9.90 1.54
CA ILE A 326 22.82 -10.44 0.24
C ILE A 326 21.32 -10.45 0.14
N THR A 327 20.62 -10.94 1.17
CA THR A 327 19.14 -10.98 1.19
C THR A 327 18.55 -9.59 1.10
N LEU A 328 19.07 -8.62 1.87
CA LEU A 328 18.58 -7.23 1.84
C LEU A 328 18.85 -6.54 0.51
N GLN A 329 19.99 -6.80 -0.13
CA GLN A 329 20.31 -6.24 -1.45
C GLN A 329 19.36 -6.79 -2.53
N LYS A 330 19.21 -8.12 -2.60
CA LYS A 330 18.27 -8.76 -3.57
C LYS A 330 16.82 -8.34 -3.33
N LEU A 331 16.43 -8.17 -2.07
CA LEU A 331 15.11 -7.64 -1.70
C LEU A 331 14.91 -6.22 -2.22
N LEU A 332 15.89 -5.33 -2.00
CA LEU A 332 15.83 -3.95 -2.48
C LEU A 332 15.65 -3.90 -4.00
N GLU A 333 16.47 -4.64 -4.75
CA GLU A 333 16.36 -4.74 -6.21
C GLU A 333 14.97 -5.21 -6.65
N ARG A 334 14.38 -6.13 -5.89
CA ARG A 334 13.06 -6.67 -6.17
C ARG A 334 11.93 -5.67 -5.90
N LEU A 335 12.02 -4.93 -4.80
CA LEU A 335 11.07 -3.86 -4.45
C LEU A 335 11.18 -2.64 -5.39
N GLU A 336 12.34 -2.40 -5.99
CA GLU A 336 12.57 -1.34 -6.97
C GLU A 336 12.07 -1.69 -8.38
N ARG A 337 11.89 -2.97 -8.70
CA ARG A 337 11.37 -3.41 -10.00
C ARG A 337 9.84 -3.28 -10.04
N ALA A 338 9.31 -3.20 -11.25
CA ALA A 338 7.87 -3.35 -11.46
C ALA A 338 7.47 -4.83 -11.30
N GLY A 339 6.27 -5.09 -10.80
CA GLY A 339 5.73 -6.43 -10.58
C GLY A 339 5.50 -6.75 -9.11
N ASP A 340 5.11 -8.00 -8.83
CA ASP A 340 4.89 -8.49 -7.47
C ASP A 340 6.22 -8.92 -6.83
N PRO A 341 6.69 -8.23 -5.76
CA PRO A 341 7.95 -8.58 -5.11
C PRO A 341 7.89 -9.94 -4.39
N THR A 342 6.72 -10.50 -4.15
CA THR A 342 6.52 -11.81 -3.50
C THR A 342 6.45 -12.97 -4.48
N ALA A 343 6.37 -12.70 -5.79
CA ALA A 343 6.25 -13.73 -6.81
C ALA A 343 7.51 -14.61 -6.91
N GLY A 344 7.33 -15.89 -7.31
CA GLY A 344 8.43 -16.84 -7.54
C GLY A 344 8.62 -17.85 -6.40
N PRO A 345 9.78 -18.52 -6.33
CA PRO A 345 10.04 -19.58 -5.34
C PRO A 345 10.06 -19.02 -3.92
N VAL A 346 9.67 -19.85 -2.97
CA VAL A 346 9.70 -19.51 -1.54
C VAL A 346 11.15 -19.55 -1.05
N ASN A 347 11.73 -18.39 -0.77
CA ASN A 347 13.08 -18.23 -0.26
C ASN A 347 13.17 -17.04 0.72
N SER A 348 14.37 -16.72 1.21
CA SER A 348 14.58 -15.62 2.16
C SER A 348 14.08 -14.27 1.64
N VAL A 349 14.29 -13.99 0.36
CA VAL A 349 13.91 -12.71 -0.26
C VAL A 349 12.40 -12.58 -0.41
N THR A 350 11.71 -13.62 -0.94
CA THR A 350 10.25 -13.59 -1.12
C THR A 350 9.51 -13.60 0.22
N ARG A 351 10.01 -14.34 1.23
CA ARG A 351 9.43 -14.34 2.59
C ARG A 351 9.60 -12.98 3.27
N LEU A 352 10.80 -12.36 3.17
CA LEU A 352 11.03 -11.04 3.75
C LEU A 352 10.20 -9.96 3.02
N ALA A 353 10.07 -10.05 1.69
CA ALA A 353 9.18 -9.18 0.91
C ALA A 353 7.73 -9.30 1.39
N GLY A 354 7.25 -10.52 1.63
CA GLY A 354 5.92 -10.77 2.19
C GLY A 354 5.72 -10.08 3.54
N LEU A 355 6.62 -10.31 4.49
CA LEU A 355 6.56 -9.69 5.82
C LEU A 355 6.56 -8.16 5.77
N LEU A 356 7.42 -7.56 4.93
CA LEU A 356 7.46 -6.11 4.76
C LEU A 356 6.18 -5.55 4.14
N LEU A 357 5.64 -6.23 3.12
CA LEU A 357 4.43 -5.76 2.43
C LEU A 357 3.16 -6.00 3.25
N ASP A 358 3.13 -7.01 4.11
CA ASP A 358 2.02 -7.28 5.03
C ASP A 358 2.03 -6.40 6.28
N SER A 359 3.18 -5.80 6.59
CA SER A 359 3.33 -4.87 7.72
C SER A 359 3.09 -3.43 7.28
N ASP A 360 2.76 -2.56 8.22
CA ASP A 360 2.44 -1.14 8.02
C ASP A 360 3.51 -0.23 8.61
N ILE A 361 3.95 -0.56 9.81
CA ILE A 361 5.00 0.15 10.55
C ILE A 361 6.19 -0.79 10.64
N ILE A 362 7.30 -0.39 10.05
CA ILE A 362 8.50 -1.20 9.95
C ILE A 362 9.64 -0.48 10.67
N GLU A 363 10.16 -1.11 11.72
CA GLU A 363 11.30 -0.61 12.47
C GLU A 363 12.55 -1.39 12.09
N PHE A 364 13.60 -0.70 11.66
CA PHE A 364 14.91 -1.29 11.42
C PHE A 364 15.82 -1.03 12.60
N VAL A 365 16.38 -2.09 13.16
CA VAL A 365 17.49 -2.03 14.12
C VAL A 365 18.74 -2.47 13.40
N VAL A 366 19.69 -1.54 13.24
CA VAL A 366 20.91 -1.73 12.47
C VAL A 366 22.10 -1.72 13.43
N GLY A 367 22.74 -2.86 13.56
CA GLY A 367 24.01 -2.95 14.32
C GLY A 367 25.15 -2.27 13.57
N ALA A 368 25.96 -1.51 14.30
CA ALA A 368 27.02 -0.70 13.74
C ALA A 368 28.39 -1.43 13.69
N ARG A 369 28.49 -2.67 14.16
CA ARG A 369 29.74 -3.44 14.13
C ARG A 369 29.98 -4.04 12.75
N VAL A 370 31.22 -3.92 12.30
CA VAL A 370 31.76 -4.68 11.16
C VAL A 370 32.09 -6.10 11.63
N ASN A 371 31.80 -7.09 10.81
CA ASN A 371 32.01 -8.50 11.18
C ASN A 371 33.53 -8.82 11.24
N ASP A 372 34.05 -9.20 12.42
CA ASP A 372 35.46 -9.54 12.61
C ASP A 372 35.92 -10.73 11.75
N ALA A 373 35.00 -11.53 11.20
CA ALA A 373 35.31 -12.63 10.29
C ALA A 373 35.85 -12.17 8.91
N HIS A 374 35.72 -10.90 8.60
CA HIS A 374 36.25 -10.25 7.40
C HIS A 374 37.15 -9.08 7.80
N LEU A 375 38.29 -9.38 8.44
CA LEU A 375 39.38 -8.42 8.67
C LEU A 375 40.02 -8.01 7.33
N ASP A 376 39.23 -7.45 6.44
CA ASP A 376 39.66 -6.88 5.19
C ASP A 376 39.69 -5.34 5.35
N PRO A 377 40.65 -4.61 4.77
CA PRO A 377 40.67 -3.15 4.72
C PRO A 377 39.41 -2.49 4.15
N SER A 378 38.51 -3.27 3.56
CA SER A 378 37.18 -2.85 3.07
C SER A 378 36.10 -2.78 4.17
N ALA A 379 36.38 -3.05 5.41
CA ALA A 379 35.44 -3.11 6.52
C ALA A 379 34.55 -1.85 6.72
N PRO A 380 35.05 -0.61 6.55
CA PRO A 380 34.20 0.58 6.55
C PRO A 380 33.15 0.55 5.42
N PHE A 381 33.45 -0.11 4.31
CA PHE A 381 32.59 -0.22 3.14
C PHE A 381 31.33 -1.08 3.41
N GLU A 382 31.44 -2.17 4.18
CA GLU A 382 30.27 -3.01 4.49
C GLU A 382 29.24 -2.33 5.38
N LEU A 383 29.69 -1.53 6.34
CA LEU A 383 28.79 -0.77 7.21
C LEU A 383 28.03 0.31 6.43
N ASP A 384 28.75 1.02 5.58
CA ASP A 384 28.16 2.04 4.70
C ASP A 384 27.22 1.39 3.67
N LEU A 385 27.55 0.21 3.17
CA LEU A 385 26.70 -0.56 2.28
C LEU A 385 25.37 -0.94 2.98
N ARG A 386 25.42 -1.49 4.20
CA ARG A 386 24.22 -1.87 4.97
C ARG A 386 23.35 -0.67 5.29
N ARG A 387 23.94 0.45 5.71
CA ARG A 387 23.22 1.71 5.97
C ARG A 387 22.55 2.23 4.71
N ASN A 388 23.24 2.18 3.57
CA ASN A 388 22.70 2.59 2.28
C ASN A 388 21.55 1.70 1.82
N ILE A 389 21.66 0.38 1.96
CA ILE A 389 20.59 -0.56 1.63
C ILE A 389 19.34 -0.25 2.48
N VAL A 390 19.49 -0.12 3.81
CA VAL A 390 18.35 0.17 4.70
C VAL A 390 17.72 1.52 4.37
N ARG A 391 18.50 2.57 4.09
CA ARG A 391 17.96 3.87 3.69
C ARG A 391 17.17 3.80 2.37
N ARG A 392 17.67 3.05 1.39
CA ARG A 392 16.97 2.82 0.12
C ARG A 392 15.71 1.98 0.33
N LEU A 393 15.76 0.94 1.17
CA LEU A 393 14.58 0.16 1.56
C LEU A 393 13.52 1.05 2.20
N GLN A 394 13.89 1.92 3.14
CA GLN A 394 12.96 2.89 3.72
C GLN A 394 12.29 3.73 2.63
N ASN A 395 13.10 4.35 1.76
CA ASN A 395 12.55 5.20 0.69
C ASN A 395 11.56 4.45 -0.22
N VAL A 396 11.89 3.24 -0.63
CA VAL A 396 11.00 2.43 -1.49
C VAL A 396 9.73 2.02 -0.75
N LEU A 397 9.85 1.57 0.51
CA LEU A 397 8.71 1.17 1.33
C LEU A 397 7.76 2.34 1.59
N GLU A 398 8.27 3.54 1.83
CA GLU A 398 7.46 4.73 2.08
C GLU A 398 6.84 5.31 0.82
N THR A 399 7.61 5.39 -0.26
CA THR A 399 7.14 6.06 -1.50
C THR A 399 6.29 5.16 -2.38
N ARG A 400 6.68 3.88 -2.53
CA ARG A 400 5.95 2.93 -3.40
C ARG A 400 4.91 2.10 -2.67
N HIS A 401 5.17 1.75 -1.40
CA HIS A 401 4.30 0.85 -0.63
C HIS A 401 3.56 1.54 0.52
N LEU A 402 3.74 2.85 0.69
CA LEU A 402 3.06 3.70 1.67
C LEU A 402 3.19 3.21 3.12
N LYS A 403 4.32 2.56 3.44
CA LYS A 403 4.65 2.11 4.78
C LYS A 403 5.19 3.25 5.65
N GLU A 404 5.09 3.11 6.95
CA GLU A 404 5.82 3.94 7.90
C GLU A 404 7.12 3.23 8.30
N THR A 405 8.24 3.92 8.21
CA THR A 405 9.52 3.31 8.58
C THR A 405 10.29 4.13 9.59
N ALA A 406 11.01 3.45 10.48
CA ALA A 406 11.95 4.05 11.42
C ALA A 406 13.26 3.24 11.41
N VAL A 407 14.38 3.91 11.69
CA VAL A 407 15.69 3.24 11.83
C VAL A 407 16.33 3.66 13.15
N ARG A 408 16.86 2.67 13.85
CA ARG A 408 17.66 2.85 15.05
C ARG A 408 19.00 2.12 14.87
N TYR A 409 20.08 2.74 15.26
CA TYR A 409 21.42 2.17 15.22
C TYR A 409 21.88 1.73 16.63
N LEU A 410 22.51 0.55 16.72
CA LEU A 410 23.02 -0.02 17.96
C LEU A 410 24.53 -0.27 17.90
#